data_5237707c76205d62bcabaaf72b9e8874
#
_entry.id   5237707c76205d62bcabaaf72b9e8874
#
_cell.length_a   1.000
_cell.length_b   1.000
_cell.length_c   1.000
_cell.angle_alpha   90.00
_cell.angle_beta   90.00
_cell.angle_gamma   90.00
#
_symmetry.space_group_name_H-M   'P 1'
#
loop_
_entity.id
_entity.type
_entity.pdbx_description
1 polymer ?
#
loop_
_entity_poly.entity_id
_entity_poly.type
_entity_poly.pdbx_seq_one_letter_code
_entity_poly.pdbx_strand_id
1 'polypeptide(L)'
;TDQHSEEMKRGISIRLGYADTTFRRCPGEPPECYTVEETCPDGSESEVVRAVSFVDSPGHETLMATMLSGASLMDGAVLVISANEKCPQAQTEEHLMALDIIGVENVVVAQNKVDLVSRERAKESYEEIKEFVEGTVAEDAPIVPLSAQQGVNIDRLIEAIEEEIPTPERDADAPARMYVARSFDVNRPGTPIDSIKGGVVGGSLAQGVLEV
;
A
#
# COMPACT_ATOMS: atom_id res chain seq x y z
N THR A 1 9.89 -5.54 0.72
CA THR A 1 10.13 -4.13 1.14
C THR A 1 11.33 -4.00 2.07
N ASP A 2 11.61 -4.95 2.93
CA ASP A 2 12.71 -4.94 3.91
C ASP A 2 14.07 -5.20 3.24
N GLN A 3 14.77 -4.12 2.89
CA GLN A 3 16.08 -4.19 2.23
C GLN A 3 17.25 -3.84 3.16
N HIS A 4 16.99 -3.35 4.36
CA HIS A 4 18.04 -2.95 5.30
C HIS A 4 18.50 -4.14 6.15
N SER A 5 19.82 -4.29 6.36
CA SER A 5 20.39 -5.40 7.12
C SER A 5 19.90 -5.50 8.58
N GLU A 6 19.49 -4.38 9.18
CA GLU A 6 18.91 -4.32 10.52
C GLU A 6 17.43 -4.76 10.51
N GLU A 7 16.68 -4.42 9.48
CA GLU A 7 15.28 -4.83 9.30
C GLU A 7 15.19 -6.35 9.12
N MET A 8 16.04 -6.92 8.25
CA MET A 8 16.10 -8.37 8.05
C MET A 8 16.51 -9.15 9.31
N LYS A 9 17.36 -8.56 10.18
CA LYS A 9 17.78 -9.21 11.42
C LYS A 9 16.73 -9.18 12.51
N ARG A 10 15.90 -8.13 12.55
CA ARG A 10 14.90 -7.90 13.61
C ARG A 10 13.50 -8.29 13.17
N GLY A 11 13.26 -8.49 11.86
CA GLY A 11 11.94 -8.79 11.29
C GLY A 11 10.93 -7.65 11.47
N ILE A 12 11.41 -6.40 11.50
CA ILE A 12 10.59 -5.19 11.63
C ILE A 12 11.01 -4.16 10.59
N SER A 13 10.04 -3.51 9.95
CA SER A 13 10.29 -2.38 9.04
C SER A 13 10.66 -1.14 9.85
N ILE A 14 11.78 -0.49 9.52
CA ILE A 14 12.26 0.73 10.20
C ILE A 14 12.06 1.96 9.31
N ARG A 15 12.02 1.77 7.98
CA ARG A 15 11.86 2.82 6.99
C ARG A 15 10.68 2.52 6.09
N LEU A 16 10.14 3.54 5.44
CA LEU A 16 9.17 3.32 4.37
C LEU A 16 9.78 2.40 3.30
N GLY A 17 9.15 1.25 3.11
CA GLY A 17 9.42 0.34 2.01
C GLY A 17 8.56 0.72 0.79
N TYR A 18 9.07 0.44 -0.40
CA TYR A 18 8.34 0.68 -1.65
C TYR A 18 8.32 -0.61 -2.46
N ALA A 19 7.16 -0.95 -2.99
CA ALA A 19 7.01 -2.10 -3.89
C ALA A 19 6.03 -1.75 -4.99
N ASP A 20 6.49 -1.88 -6.23
CA ASP A 20 5.65 -1.64 -7.40
C ASP A 20 5.12 -2.97 -7.92
N THR A 21 3.87 -2.97 -8.37
CA THR A 21 3.25 -4.09 -9.05
C THR A 21 2.30 -3.62 -10.13
N THR A 22 1.94 -4.51 -11.02
CA THR A 22 0.95 -4.26 -12.07
C THR A 22 -0.21 -5.19 -11.86
N PHE A 23 -1.39 -4.63 -11.63
CA PHE A 23 -2.63 -5.40 -11.62
C PHE A 23 -3.00 -5.73 -13.05
N ARG A 24 -3.39 -6.96 -13.27
CA ARG A 24 -3.68 -7.53 -14.58
C ARG A 24 -4.98 -8.31 -14.54
N ARG A 25 -5.52 -8.58 -15.70
CA ARG A 25 -6.76 -9.31 -15.87
C ARG A 25 -6.60 -10.42 -16.89
N CYS A 26 -7.06 -11.60 -16.51
CA CYS A 26 -7.23 -12.74 -17.40
C CYS A 26 -8.66 -12.80 -17.96
N PRO A 27 -8.94 -13.57 -19.01
CA PRO A 27 -10.30 -13.87 -19.44
C PRO A 27 -11.09 -14.52 -18.29
N GLY A 28 -12.30 -14.01 -18.01
CA GLY A 28 -13.16 -14.51 -16.94
C GLY A 28 -13.94 -13.41 -16.24
N GLU A 29 -14.67 -13.80 -15.22
CA GLU A 29 -15.45 -12.89 -14.40
C GLU A 29 -14.67 -12.53 -13.11
N PRO A 30 -14.87 -11.32 -12.55
CA PRO A 30 -14.34 -10.98 -11.24
C PRO A 30 -14.88 -11.92 -10.15
N PRO A 31 -14.08 -12.14 -9.08
CA PRO A 31 -12.70 -11.69 -8.86
C PRO A 31 -11.62 -12.60 -9.48
N GLU A 32 -11.96 -13.80 -9.89
CA GLU A 32 -11.01 -14.86 -10.31
C GLU A 32 -10.19 -14.47 -11.56
N CYS A 33 -10.62 -13.43 -12.28
CA CYS A 33 -9.88 -12.90 -13.42
C CYS A 33 -8.71 -11.99 -13.03
N TYR A 34 -8.66 -11.47 -11.79
CA TYR A 34 -7.58 -10.58 -11.37
C TYR A 34 -6.32 -11.34 -10.98
N THR A 35 -5.17 -10.81 -11.40
CA THR A 35 -3.85 -11.41 -11.17
C THR A 35 -2.75 -10.35 -11.18
N VAL A 36 -1.57 -10.72 -10.73
CA VAL A 36 -0.31 -9.96 -10.91
C VAL A 36 0.62 -10.64 -11.92
N GLU A 37 0.25 -11.82 -12.41
CA GLU A 37 1.05 -12.62 -13.32
C GLU A 37 0.86 -12.16 -14.77
N GLU A 38 1.93 -12.21 -15.57
CA GLU A 38 1.90 -11.86 -17.00
C GLU A 38 1.18 -12.91 -17.85
N THR A 39 1.15 -14.14 -17.35
CA THR A 39 0.54 -15.28 -18.06
C THR A 39 -0.62 -15.84 -17.25
N CYS A 40 -1.76 -15.96 -17.88
CA CYS A 40 -2.96 -16.54 -17.29
C CYS A 40 -2.85 -18.07 -17.12
N PRO A 41 -3.67 -18.69 -16.27
CA PRO A 41 -3.66 -20.15 -16.06
C PRO A 41 -3.94 -20.95 -17.35
N ASP A 42 -4.63 -20.38 -18.32
CA ASP A 42 -4.90 -20.98 -19.63
C ASP A 42 -3.76 -20.81 -20.64
N GLY A 43 -2.66 -20.13 -20.27
CA GLY A 43 -1.49 -19.85 -21.09
C GLY A 43 -1.61 -18.60 -21.97
N SER A 44 -2.72 -17.86 -21.91
CA SER A 44 -2.86 -16.56 -22.60
C SER A 44 -2.07 -15.46 -21.87
N GLU A 45 -1.79 -14.35 -22.56
CA GLU A 45 -1.25 -13.15 -21.94
C GLU A 45 -2.36 -12.42 -21.15
N SER A 46 -2.03 -11.95 -19.96
CA SER A 46 -2.93 -11.12 -19.14
C SER A 46 -2.92 -9.67 -19.62
N GLU A 47 -4.07 -9.02 -19.56
CA GLU A 47 -4.23 -7.60 -19.88
C GLU A 47 -3.84 -6.73 -18.68
N VAL A 48 -3.08 -5.65 -18.91
CA VAL A 48 -2.73 -4.68 -17.87
C VAL A 48 -3.95 -3.86 -17.49
N VAL A 49 -4.29 -3.84 -16.21
CA VAL A 49 -5.35 -2.99 -15.66
C VAL A 49 -4.75 -1.69 -15.13
N ARG A 50 -3.81 -1.78 -14.17
CA ARG A 50 -3.21 -0.62 -13.53
C ARG A 50 -1.84 -0.94 -12.93
N ALA A 51 -0.92 0.02 -12.98
CA ALA A 51 0.30 -0.02 -12.19
C ALA A 51 0.06 0.63 -10.81
N VAL A 52 0.48 -0.07 -9.76
CA VAL A 52 0.27 0.33 -8.36
C VAL A 52 1.60 0.34 -7.63
N SER A 53 1.86 1.40 -6.86
CA SER A 53 3.01 1.49 -5.96
C SER A 53 2.54 1.38 -4.53
N PHE A 54 2.98 0.36 -3.82
CA PHE A 54 2.72 0.19 -2.40
C PHE A 54 3.80 0.88 -1.58
N VAL A 55 3.35 1.64 -0.57
CA VAL A 55 4.23 2.21 0.45
C VAL A 55 3.99 1.44 1.74
N ASP A 56 4.98 0.63 2.11
CA ASP A 56 4.95 -0.16 3.34
C ASP A 56 5.35 0.73 4.53
N SER A 57 4.39 0.94 5.43
CA SER A 57 4.57 1.80 6.60
C SER A 57 5.03 0.98 7.81
N PRO A 58 6.10 1.44 8.52
CA PRO A 58 6.54 0.79 9.73
C PRO A 58 5.45 0.81 10.80
N GLY A 59 5.22 -0.34 11.45
CA GLY A 59 4.20 -0.50 12.49
C GLY A 59 4.59 0.02 13.88
N HIS A 60 5.70 0.70 14.08
CA HIS A 60 6.18 1.10 15.40
C HIS A 60 5.84 2.56 15.70
N GLU A 61 5.36 2.87 16.93
CA GLU A 61 4.96 4.22 17.40
C GLU A 61 5.95 5.34 17.01
N THR A 62 7.27 5.06 17.14
CA THR A 62 8.31 6.05 16.84
C THR A 62 8.41 6.43 15.36
N LEU A 63 7.68 5.72 14.48
CA LEU A 63 7.75 5.88 13.03
C LEU A 63 6.50 6.50 12.41
N MET A 64 5.49 6.82 13.24
CA MET A 64 4.24 7.49 12.82
C MET A 64 4.51 8.81 12.07
N ALA A 65 5.50 9.59 12.50
CA ALA A 65 5.87 10.83 11.80
C ALA A 65 6.34 10.58 10.36
N THR A 66 6.99 9.42 10.13
CA THR A 66 7.43 9.01 8.79
C THR A 66 6.23 8.62 7.92
N MET A 67 5.25 7.92 8.48
CA MET A 67 4.00 7.60 7.83
C MET A 67 3.24 8.88 7.45
N LEU A 68 3.04 9.81 8.40
CA LEU A 68 2.36 11.08 8.18
C LEU A 68 3.01 11.93 7.07
N SER A 69 4.35 11.91 6.98
CA SER A 69 5.06 12.63 5.91
C SER A 69 4.87 12.04 4.52
N GLY A 70 4.63 10.73 4.43
CA GLY A 70 4.38 10.03 3.17
C GLY A 70 2.90 10.00 2.75
N ALA A 71 2.01 10.26 3.67
CA ALA A 71 0.57 10.08 3.48
C ALA A 71 -0.07 11.05 2.48
N SER A 72 0.49 12.24 2.30
CA SER A 72 0.05 13.19 1.26
C SER A 72 0.27 12.69 -0.19
N LEU A 73 0.92 11.53 -0.32
CA LEU A 73 1.20 10.88 -1.61
C LEU A 73 0.31 9.65 -1.86
N MET A 74 -0.54 9.28 -0.90
CA MET A 74 -1.37 8.08 -0.97
C MET A 74 -2.74 8.40 -1.56
N ASP A 75 -3.18 7.59 -2.50
CA ASP A 75 -4.52 7.67 -3.11
C ASP A 75 -5.53 6.82 -2.33
N GLY A 76 -5.06 5.92 -1.46
CA GLY A 76 -5.83 5.06 -0.57
C GLY A 76 -4.94 4.24 0.35
N ALA A 77 -5.55 3.43 1.21
CA ALA A 77 -4.85 2.60 2.17
C ALA A 77 -5.37 1.16 2.22
N VAL A 78 -4.46 0.22 2.44
CA VAL A 78 -4.79 -1.16 2.78
C VAL A 78 -4.42 -1.38 4.25
N LEU A 79 -5.43 -1.49 5.12
CA LEU A 79 -5.25 -1.77 6.54
C LEU A 79 -5.12 -3.29 6.74
N VAL A 80 -3.93 -3.76 7.10
CA VAL A 80 -3.66 -5.20 7.26
C VAL A 80 -3.80 -5.60 8.72
N ILE A 81 -4.73 -6.53 8.99
CA ILE A 81 -5.02 -7.05 10.33
C ILE A 81 -4.84 -8.57 10.32
N SER A 82 -4.14 -9.07 11.33
CA SER A 82 -3.83 -10.50 11.47
C SER A 82 -4.98 -11.25 12.14
N ALA A 83 -5.55 -12.28 11.47
CA ALA A 83 -6.68 -13.06 12.00
C ALA A 83 -6.34 -13.86 13.27
N ASN A 84 -5.05 -14.18 13.50
CA ASN A 84 -4.59 -14.91 14.68
C ASN A 84 -4.39 -14.04 15.92
N GLU A 85 -4.52 -12.72 15.79
CA GLU A 85 -4.41 -11.77 16.88
C GLU A 85 -5.78 -11.18 17.21
N LYS A 86 -5.93 -10.68 18.43
CA LYS A 86 -7.16 -9.98 18.80
C LYS A 86 -7.18 -8.58 18.16
N CYS A 87 -8.29 -8.19 17.57
CA CYS A 87 -8.49 -6.85 17.03
C CYS A 87 -9.26 -5.98 18.04
N PRO A 88 -8.87 -4.69 18.22
CA PRO A 88 -7.67 -4.06 17.68
C PRO A 88 -6.38 -4.37 18.46
N GLN A 89 -5.25 -4.22 17.81
CA GLN A 89 -3.94 -4.03 18.46
C GLN A 89 -3.67 -2.52 18.58
N ALA A 90 -2.87 -2.10 19.55
CA ALA A 90 -2.57 -0.68 19.76
C ALA A 90 -2.04 0.02 18.50
N GLN A 91 -1.15 -0.64 17.77
CA GLN A 91 -0.61 -0.12 16.50
C GLN A 91 -1.70 0.00 15.41
N THR A 92 -2.67 -0.91 15.38
CA THR A 92 -3.78 -0.87 14.42
C THR A 92 -4.68 0.35 14.68
N GLU A 93 -4.95 0.64 15.97
CA GLU A 93 -5.70 1.84 16.38
C GLU A 93 -4.98 3.13 15.95
N GLU A 94 -3.67 3.20 16.20
CA GLU A 94 -2.85 4.36 15.83
C GLU A 94 -2.82 4.58 14.32
N HIS A 95 -2.69 3.52 13.52
CA HIS A 95 -2.69 3.62 12.07
C HIS A 95 -4.04 4.08 11.53
N LEU A 96 -5.14 3.54 12.04
CA LEU A 96 -6.48 3.96 11.62
C LEU A 96 -6.76 5.43 11.99
N MET A 97 -6.38 5.85 13.21
CA MET A 97 -6.45 7.25 13.62
C MET A 97 -5.60 8.17 12.72
N ALA A 98 -4.42 7.70 12.30
CA ALA A 98 -3.58 8.46 11.39
C ALA A 98 -4.22 8.63 10.01
N LEU A 99 -4.86 7.59 9.45
CA LEU A 99 -5.60 7.68 8.19
C LEU A 99 -6.74 8.71 8.30
N ASP A 100 -7.46 8.73 9.41
CA ASP A 100 -8.51 9.71 9.68
C ASP A 100 -7.98 11.15 9.72
N ILE A 101 -6.88 11.39 10.46
CA ILE A 101 -6.24 12.72 10.56
C ILE A 101 -5.73 13.22 9.20
N ILE A 102 -5.22 12.31 8.36
CA ILE A 102 -4.68 12.65 7.04
C ILE A 102 -5.80 12.87 6.01
N GLY A 103 -6.98 12.31 6.26
CA GLY A 103 -8.13 12.37 5.36
C GLY A 103 -8.02 11.38 4.20
N VAL A 104 -7.49 10.18 4.43
CA VAL A 104 -7.52 9.08 3.45
C VAL A 104 -8.89 8.43 3.52
N GLU A 105 -9.73 8.67 2.53
CA GLU A 105 -11.12 8.19 2.48
C GLU A 105 -11.25 6.79 1.89
N ASN A 106 -10.34 6.41 0.99
CA ASN A 106 -10.40 5.12 0.28
C ASN A 106 -9.60 4.07 1.06
N VAL A 107 -10.27 3.18 1.77
CA VAL A 107 -9.66 2.16 2.62
C VAL A 107 -10.16 0.78 2.25
N VAL A 108 -9.25 -0.20 2.20
CA VAL A 108 -9.55 -1.63 2.11
C VAL A 108 -8.97 -2.31 3.33
N VAL A 109 -9.70 -3.21 3.97
CA VAL A 109 -9.22 -3.98 5.13
C VAL A 109 -8.83 -5.38 4.68
N ALA A 110 -7.58 -5.77 4.89
CA ALA A 110 -7.06 -7.09 4.61
C ALA A 110 -6.95 -7.91 5.90
N GLN A 111 -7.89 -8.85 6.12
CA GLN A 111 -7.81 -9.82 7.20
C GLN A 111 -6.83 -10.93 6.79
N ASN A 112 -5.57 -10.78 7.15
CA ASN A 112 -4.48 -11.66 6.71
C ASN A 112 -4.25 -12.84 7.67
N LYS A 113 -3.49 -13.83 7.22
CA LYS A 113 -3.09 -15.03 7.96
C LYS A 113 -4.29 -15.94 8.37
N VAL A 114 -5.34 -15.97 7.54
CA VAL A 114 -6.49 -16.84 7.80
C VAL A 114 -6.13 -18.35 7.77
N ASP A 115 -5.02 -18.68 7.13
CA ASP A 115 -4.44 -20.04 7.08
C ASP A 115 -3.89 -20.53 8.43
N LEU A 116 -3.61 -19.60 9.38
CA LEU A 116 -3.05 -19.93 10.70
C LEU A 116 -4.12 -20.18 11.77
N VAL A 117 -5.39 -20.00 11.44
CA VAL A 117 -6.50 -20.06 12.42
C VAL A 117 -7.61 -21.02 11.97
N SER A 118 -8.44 -21.43 12.92
CA SER A 118 -9.68 -22.16 12.58
C SER A 118 -10.69 -21.24 11.89
N ARG A 119 -11.65 -21.84 11.20
CA ARG A 119 -12.73 -21.09 10.53
C ARG A 119 -13.55 -20.28 11.53
N GLU A 120 -13.74 -20.79 12.74
CA GLU A 120 -14.46 -20.12 13.82
C GLU A 120 -13.70 -18.88 14.26
N ARG A 121 -12.37 -19.00 14.51
CA ARG A 121 -11.53 -17.84 14.88
C ARG A 121 -11.45 -16.79 13.76
N ALA A 122 -11.38 -17.23 12.50
CA ALA A 122 -11.39 -16.28 11.37
C ALA A 122 -12.70 -15.46 11.32
N LYS A 123 -13.86 -16.08 11.64
CA LYS A 123 -15.14 -15.37 11.74
C LYS A 123 -15.20 -14.44 12.93
N GLU A 124 -14.74 -14.87 14.11
CA GLU A 124 -14.64 -14.00 15.28
C GLU A 124 -13.77 -12.78 15.01
N SER A 125 -12.60 -12.99 14.40
CA SER A 125 -11.70 -11.90 13.99
C SER A 125 -12.36 -10.95 12.98
N TYR A 126 -13.16 -11.47 12.05
CA TYR A 126 -13.91 -10.65 11.11
C TYR A 126 -14.92 -9.73 11.82
N GLU A 127 -15.66 -10.26 12.80
CA GLU A 127 -16.60 -9.45 13.59
C GLU A 127 -15.86 -8.45 14.50
N GLU A 128 -14.72 -8.84 15.11
CA GLU A 128 -13.85 -7.92 15.85
C GLU A 128 -13.37 -6.73 14.97
N ILE A 129 -12.98 -7.02 13.72
CA ILE A 129 -12.56 -5.98 12.76
C ILE A 129 -13.73 -5.07 12.41
N LYS A 130 -14.89 -5.64 12.14
CA LYS A 130 -16.10 -4.87 11.81
C LYS A 130 -16.53 -3.93 12.93
N GLU A 131 -16.49 -4.40 14.18
CA GLU A 131 -16.76 -3.58 15.37
C GLU A 131 -15.70 -2.48 15.54
N PHE A 132 -14.44 -2.79 15.26
CA PHE A 132 -13.33 -1.84 15.39
C PHE A 132 -13.39 -0.70 14.39
N VAL A 133 -13.81 -0.94 13.15
CA VAL A 133 -13.85 0.11 12.10
C VAL A 133 -15.13 0.94 12.15
N GLU A 134 -16.15 0.55 12.93
CA GLU A 134 -17.39 1.28 13.09
C GLU A 134 -17.13 2.71 13.59
N GLY A 135 -17.73 3.71 12.94
CA GLY A 135 -17.53 5.13 13.24
C GLY A 135 -16.20 5.72 12.84
N THR A 136 -15.43 5.03 12.00
CA THR A 136 -14.12 5.49 11.49
C THR A 136 -14.16 5.68 9.97
N VAL A 137 -13.06 6.18 9.38
CA VAL A 137 -12.89 6.29 7.91
C VAL A 137 -12.98 4.95 7.17
N ALA A 138 -12.87 3.84 7.87
CA ALA A 138 -12.93 2.48 7.33
C ALA A 138 -14.27 1.77 7.61
N GLU A 139 -15.31 2.48 8.06
CA GLU A 139 -16.61 1.88 8.42
C GLU A 139 -17.23 1.09 7.26
N ASP A 140 -17.21 1.67 6.06
CA ASP A 140 -17.78 1.05 4.86
C ASP A 140 -16.71 0.26 4.05
N ALA A 141 -15.47 0.18 4.55
CA ALA A 141 -14.39 -0.48 3.83
C ALA A 141 -14.64 -2.00 3.70
N PRO A 142 -14.43 -2.60 2.52
CA PRO A 142 -14.52 -4.03 2.35
C PRO A 142 -13.43 -4.74 3.17
N ILE A 143 -13.86 -5.79 3.91
CA ILE A 143 -12.95 -6.63 4.68
C ILE A 143 -12.70 -7.91 3.88
N VAL A 144 -11.47 -8.10 3.40
CA VAL A 144 -11.07 -9.23 2.58
C VAL A 144 -10.27 -10.24 3.40
N PRO A 145 -10.85 -11.44 3.73
CA PRO A 145 -10.11 -12.51 4.36
C PRO A 145 -9.13 -13.14 3.37
N LEU A 146 -7.84 -13.18 3.72
CA LEU A 146 -6.80 -13.67 2.83
C LEU A 146 -5.63 -14.34 3.55
N SER A 147 -4.81 -15.05 2.79
CA SER A 147 -3.47 -15.47 3.21
C SER A 147 -2.47 -15.02 2.15
N ALA A 148 -1.73 -13.96 2.45
CA ALA A 148 -0.70 -13.45 1.54
C ALA A 148 0.41 -14.48 1.29
N GLN A 149 0.77 -15.28 2.31
CA GLN A 149 1.79 -16.31 2.20
C GLN A 149 1.38 -17.46 1.29
N GLN A 150 0.09 -17.82 1.28
CA GLN A 150 -0.45 -18.94 0.50
C GLN A 150 -1.07 -18.47 -0.83
N GLY A 151 -1.12 -17.17 -1.09
CA GLY A 151 -1.76 -16.60 -2.28
C GLY A 151 -3.29 -16.75 -2.30
N VAL A 152 -3.93 -16.99 -1.14
CA VAL A 152 -5.38 -17.19 -1.06
C VAL A 152 -6.09 -15.84 -1.05
N ASN A 153 -7.10 -15.68 -1.91
CA ASN A 153 -7.92 -14.48 -2.06
C ASN A 153 -7.15 -13.20 -2.41
N ILE A 154 -5.99 -13.31 -3.08
CA ILE A 154 -5.25 -12.15 -3.59
C ILE A 154 -6.02 -11.51 -4.75
N ASP A 155 -6.69 -12.28 -5.59
CA ASP A 155 -7.62 -11.84 -6.62
C ASP A 155 -8.73 -10.94 -6.05
N ARG A 156 -9.33 -11.34 -4.93
CA ARG A 156 -10.36 -10.55 -4.24
C ARG A 156 -9.80 -9.28 -3.60
N LEU A 157 -8.55 -9.31 -3.12
CA LEU A 157 -7.90 -8.11 -2.64
C LEU A 157 -7.65 -7.11 -3.78
N ILE A 158 -7.22 -7.60 -4.95
CA ILE A 158 -7.03 -6.76 -6.13
C ILE A 158 -8.36 -6.16 -6.57
N GLU A 159 -9.43 -6.96 -6.64
CA GLU A 159 -10.78 -6.48 -6.94
C GLU A 159 -11.19 -5.35 -6.00
N ALA A 160 -11.10 -5.56 -4.68
CA ALA A 160 -11.45 -4.56 -3.69
C ALA A 160 -10.63 -3.26 -3.84
N ILE A 161 -9.33 -3.36 -4.13
CA ILE A 161 -8.49 -2.18 -4.38
C ILE A 161 -8.92 -1.46 -5.67
N GLU A 162 -9.27 -2.19 -6.73
CA GLU A 162 -9.74 -1.58 -7.99
C GLU A 162 -11.08 -0.85 -7.84
N GLU A 163 -11.98 -1.38 -7.00
CA GLU A 163 -13.30 -0.81 -6.74
C GLU A 163 -13.25 0.39 -5.78
N GLU A 164 -12.49 0.28 -4.69
CA GLU A 164 -12.50 1.26 -3.60
C GLU A 164 -11.44 2.36 -3.75
N ILE A 165 -10.32 2.09 -4.44
CA ILE A 165 -9.23 3.05 -4.59
C ILE A 165 -9.08 3.44 -6.06
N PRO A 166 -9.88 4.42 -6.54
CA PRO A 166 -9.81 4.85 -7.93
C PRO A 166 -8.47 5.52 -8.26
N THR A 167 -8.04 5.39 -9.51
CA THR A 167 -6.90 6.19 -9.99
C THR A 167 -7.29 7.65 -9.99
N PRO A 168 -6.55 8.54 -9.30
CA PRO A 168 -6.91 9.95 -9.24
C PRO A 168 -6.82 10.61 -10.62
N GLU A 169 -7.82 11.43 -10.94
CA GLU A 169 -7.78 12.27 -12.12
C GLU A 169 -6.74 13.38 -11.92
N ARG A 170 -5.77 13.47 -12.82
CA ARG A 170 -4.72 14.49 -12.79
C ARG A 170 -4.75 15.30 -14.07
N ASP A 171 -4.73 16.63 -13.91
CA ASP A 171 -4.70 17.57 -15.04
C ASP A 171 -3.30 17.53 -15.69
N ALA A 172 -3.22 16.85 -16.84
CA ALA A 172 -1.98 16.74 -17.61
C ALA A 172 -1.59 18.04 -18.35
N ASP A 173 -2.57 18.92 -18.61
CA ASP A 173 -2.36 20.18 -19.32
C ASP A 173 -1.92 21.33 -18.39
N ALA A 174 -2.06 21.14 -17.08
CA ALA A 174 -1.60 22.10 -16.09
C ALA A 174 -0.06 22.14 -16.00
N PRO A 175 0.53 23.25 -15.52
CA PRO A 175 1.95 23.30 -15.23
C PRO A 175 2.38 22.18 -14.27
N ALA A 176 3.50 21.51 -14.59
CA ALA A 176 3.99 20.40 -13.78
C ALA A 176 4.23 20.82 -12.32
N ARG A 177 3.64 20.09 -11.38
CA ARG A 177 3.81 20.28 -9.95
C ARG A 177 4.06 18.93 -9.25
N MET A 178 5.19 18.84 -8.57
CA MET A 178 5.64 17.63 -7.90
C MET A 178 5.82 17.89 -6.41
N TYR A 179 5.27 17.00 -5.59
CA TYR A 179 5.61 16.92 -4.17
C TYR A 179 6.90 16.13 -4.00
N VAL A 180 7.94 16.78 -3.48
CA VAL A 180 9.25 16.16 -3.28
C VAL A 180 9.25 15.45 -1.92
N ALA A 181 9.26 14.12 -1.94
CA ALA A 181 9.37 13.29 -0.74
C ALA A 181 10.82 13.02 -0.34
N ARG A 182 11.73 12.97 -1.32
CA ARG A 182 13.15 12.68 -1.10
C ARG A 182 14.02 13.48 -2.05
N SER A 183 15.23 13.81 -1.59
CA SER A 183 16.30 14.31 -2.42
C SER A 183 17.58 13.51 -2.19
N PHE A 184 18.31 13.27 -3.26
CA PHE A 184 19.56 12.51 -3.21
C PHE A 184 20.68 13.40 -3.76
N ASP A 185 21.74 13.54 -3.00
CA ASP A 185 22.98 14.15 -3.47
C ASP A 185 23.75 13.12 -4.31
N VAL A 186 24.01 13.46 -5.57
CA VAL A 186 24.76 12.59 -6.50
C VAL A 186 26.27 12.88 -6.45
N ASN A 187 26.68 13.84 -5.65
CA ASN A 187 28.07 14.23 -5.55
C ASN A 187 28.80 13.36 -4.50
N ARG A 188 30.06 13.07 -4.78
CA ARG A 188 30.92 12.38 -3.79
C ARG A 188 31.37 13.37 -2.72
N PRO A 189 31.55 12.94 -1.47
CA PRO A 189 32.14 13.76 -0.44
C PRO A 189 33.50 14.31 -0.90
N GLY A 190 33.70 15.66 -0.76
CA GLY A 190 34.90 16.32 -1.20
C GLY A 190 34.93 16.79 -2.65
N THR A 191 33.81 16.66 -3.41
CA THR A 191 33.70 17.25 -4.75
C THR A 191 33.93 18.76 -4.70
N PRO A 192 34.82 19.33 -5.55
CA PRO A 192 35.02 20.76 -5.64
C PRO A 192 33.73 21.48 -6.02
N ILE A 193 33.53 22.69 -5.49
CA ILE A 193 32.29 23.48 -5.68
C ILE A 193 31.96 23.69 -7.15
N ASP A 194 32.96 23.97 -7.99
CA ASP A 194 32.80 24.18 -9.43
C ASP A 194 32.43 22.90 -10.21
N SER A 195 32.52 21.76 -9.57
CA SER A 195 32.24 20.44 -10.15
C SER A 195 30.97 19.79 -9.59
N ILE A 196 30.25 20.48 -8.68
CA ILE A 196 29.01 19.99 -8.10
C ILE A 196 27.93 19.94 -9.19
N LYS A 197 27.32 18.75 -9.32
CA LYS A 197 26.15 18.52 -10.16
C LYS A 197 24.89 18.65 -9.34
N GLY A 198 23.74 18.93 -9.98
CA GLY A 198 22.45 18.89 -9.30
C GLY A 198 22.16 17.55 -8.68
N GLY A 199 21.24 17.51 -7.70
CA GLY A 199 20.77 16.28 -7.07
C GLY A 199 19.65 15.63 -7.88
N VAL A 200 19.23 14.43 -7.40
CA VAL A 200 18.02 13.75 -7.86
C VAL A 200 16.93 13.98 -6.83
N VAL A 201 15.74 14.36 -7.27
CA VAL A 201 14.55 14.45 -6.42
C VAL A 201 13.57 13.33 -6.77
N GLY A 202 12.98 12.73 -5.76
CA GLY A 202 11.95 11.72 -5.89
C GLY A 202 10.67 12.17 -5.19
N GLY A 203 9.52 11.88 -5.77
CA GLY A 203 8.24 12.26 -5.20
C GLY A 203 7.08 11.98 -6.16
N SER A 204 5.89 12.48 -5.82
CA SER A 204 4.68 12.31 -6.62
C SER A 204 4.39 13.53 -7.47
N LEU A 205 4.12 13.32 -8.76
CA LEU A 205 3.65 14.34 -9.69
C LEU A 205 2.16 14.58 -9.44
N ALA A 206 1.82 15.73 -8.88
CA ALA A 206 0.43 16.07 -8.53
C ALA A 206 -0.38 16.53 -9.75
N GLN A 207 0.26 17.17 -10.73
CA GLN A 207 -0.35 17.62 -11.97
C GLN A 207 0.71 17.87 -13.04
N GLY A 208 0.27 17.97 -14.30
CA GLY A 208 1.13 18.25 -15.45
C GLY A 208 1.94 17.03 -15.88
N VAL A 209 2.82 17.24 -16.85
CA VAL A 209 3.73 16.24 -17.42
C VAL A 209 5.16 16.74 -17.28
N LEU A 210 6.09 15.86 -16.94
CA LEU A 210 7.52 16.09 -16.99
C LEU A 210 8.08 15.33 -18.20
N GLU A 211 8.64 16.04 -19.14
CA GLU A 211 9.34 15.47 -20.28
C GLU A 211 10.86 15.42 -20.01
N VAL A 212 11.54 14.39 -20.54
CA VAL A 212 12.99 14.18 -20.42
C VAL A 212 13.70 14.76 -21.63
#